data_c263405c89eeb0eb781a5f758f9b2e76
#
_entry.id   c263405c89eeb0eb781a5f758f9b2e76
#
_cell.length_a   1.000
_cell.length_b   1.000
_cell.length_c   1.000
_cell.angle_alpha   90.00
_cell.angle_beta   90.00
_cell.angle_gamma   90.00
#
_symmetry.space_group_name_H-M   'P 1'
#
loop_
_entity.id
_entity.type
_entity.pdbx_description
1 polymer ?
#
loop_
_entity_poly.entity_id
_entity_poly.type
_entity_poly.pdbx_seq_one_letter_code
_entity_poly.pdbx_strand_id
1 'polypeptide(L)'
;MAAPVTHARYKPQAGSQMSTPNVIPMADIMLVLLIIFMVVTPMLQKDHPVDLARTNTAKDMQDADKEDAIVIAVTRDGNIFLRTTQIRKEEITSEVKDRIANRLDKTVYVKSDARAKYGDVVAVVDEIRSAGVDQVGLLTERNERSTPPPPPPQAD
;
A
#
# COMPACT_ATOMS: atom_id res chain seq x y z
N MET A 1 79.46 43.77 -31.18
CA MET A 1 79.36 42.68 -30.18
C MET A 1 77.92 42.46 -29.83
N ALA A 2 77.29 41.42 -30.38
CA ALA A 2 75.90 41.10 -30.15
C ALA A 2 75.87 39.96 -29.13
N ALA A 3 75.12 40.17 -28.00
CA ALA A 3 74.95 39.16 -26.99
C ALA A 3 73.90 38.14 -27.44
N PRO A 4 74.01 36.84 -27.14
CA PRO A 4 73.04 35.83 -27.53
C PRO A 4 71.86 35.87 -26.65
N VAL A 5 70.69 36.00 -27.25
CA VAL A 5 69.39 35.85 -26.59
C VAL A 5 69.06 34.36 -26.30
N THR A 6 69.13 34.00 -25.07
CA THR A 6 68.79 32.66 -24.60
C THR A 6 67.24 32.54 -24.57
N HIS A 7 66.67 31.83 -25.50
CA HIS A 7 65.27 31.47 -25.48
C HIS A 7 65.01 30.41 -24.37
N ALA A 8 64.40 30.85 -23.29
CA ALA A 8 63.90 29.93 -22.27
C ALA A 8 62.85 29.01 -22.89
N ARG A 9 63.12 27.71 -22.98
CA ARG A 9 62.15 26.70 -23.39
C ARG A 9 61.03 26.59 -22.31
N TYR A 10 59.83 27.02 -22.65
CA TYR A 10 58.65 26.75 -21.88
C TYR A 10 58.45 25.25 -21.88
N LYS A 11 58.59 24.60 -20.72
CA LYS A 11 58.11 23.21 -20.52
C LYS A 11 56.64 23.25 -20.13
N PRO A 12 55.73 22.72 -20.92
CA PRO A 12 54.37 22.54 -20.47
C PRO A 12 54.36 21.51 -19.34
N GLN A 13 54.00 21.94 -18.14
CA GLN A 13 53.70 21.04 -17.04
C GLN A 13 52.42 20.29 -17.40
N ALA A 14 52.57 19.07 -17.86
CA ALA A 14 51.48 18.11 -17.95
C ALA A 14 51.10 17.65 -16.52
N GLY A 15 50.37 18.49 -15.83
CA GLY A 15 49.69 18.10 -14.61
C GLY A 15 48.41 17.36 -14.95
N SER A 16 48.51 16.09 -15.26
CA SER A 16 47.35 15.24 -15.24
C SER A 16 46.97 15.02 -13.78
N GLN A 17 46.20 15.94 -13.23
CA GLN A 17 45.43 15.63 -12.02
C GLN A 17 44.32 14.66 -12.45
N MET A 18 44.64 13.39 -12.46
CA MET A 18 43.60 12.35 -12.41
C MET A 18 42.98 12.44 -11.00
N SER A 19 41.96 13.27 -10.89
CA SER A 19 41.07 13.26 -9.74
C SER A 19 40.39 11.92 -9.75
N THR A 20 40.89 10.97 -8.99
CA THR A 20 40.17 9.73 -8.72
C THR A 20 38.89 10.13 -7.99
N PRO A 21 37.68 9.83 -8.55
CA PRO A 21 36.45 10.20 -7.90
C PRO A 21 36.40 9.50 -6.53
N ASN A 22 36.18 10.28 -5.49
CA ASN A 22 36.03 9.75 -4.14
C ASN A 22 34.68 8.99 -4.07
N VAL A 23 34.74 7.65 -4.10
CA VAL A 23 33.57 6.78 -4.10
C VAL A 23 32.89 6.69 -2.72
N ILE A 24 33.57 7.15 -1.67
CA ILE A 24 33.01 7.06 -0.30
C ILE A 24 31.72 7.85 -0.14
N PRO A 25 31.60 9.14 -0.55
CA PRO A 25 30.34 9.87 -0.47
C PRO A 25 29.23 9.27 -1.34
N MET A 26 29.60 8.70 -2.49
CA MET A 26 28.66 8.07 -3.40
C MET A 26 28.12 6.74 -2.83
N ALA A 27 29.00 5.95 -2.20
CA ALA A 27 28.61 4.73 -1.52
C ALA A 27 27.69 4.99 -0.31
N ASP A 28 27.92 6.07 0.43
CA ASP A 28 27.09 6.47 1.57
C ASP A 28 25.65 6.81 1.14
N ILE A 29 25.51 7.62 0.08
CA ILE A 29 24.20 7.94 -0.50
C ILE A 29 23.48 6.66 -0.98
N MET A 30 24.19 5.75 -1.65
CA MET A 30 23.62 4.48 -2.10
C MET A 30 23.17 3.60 -0.93
N LEU A 31 23.97 3.56 0.15
CA LEU A 31 23.63 2.82 1.36
C LEU A 31 22.39 3.40 2.04
N VAL A 32 22.30 4.73 2.17
CA VAL A 32 21.13 5.41 2.75
C VAL A 32 19.88 5.14 1.92
N LEU A 33 19.95 5.23 0.59
CA LEU A 33 18.85 4.90 -0.30
C LEU A 33 18.43 3.43 -0.16
N LEU A 34 19.38 2.51 -0.02
CA LEU A 34 19.09 1.09 0.19
C LEU A 34 18.32 0.86 1.48
N ILE A 35 18.70 1.51 2.57
CA ILE A 35 18.00 1.41 3.86
C ILE A 35 16.61 2.01 3.76
N ILE A 36 16.46 3.16 3.10
CA ILE A 36 15.15 3.78 2.90
C ILE A 36 14.22 2.84 2.12
N PHE A 37 14.67 2.25 1.02
CA PHE A 37 13.88 1.28 0.26
C PHE A 37 13.57 0.03 1.09
N MET A 38 14.50 -0.46 1.90
CA MET A 38 14.28 -1.62 2.77
C MET A 38 13.19 -1.34 3.81
N VAL A 39 13.11 -0.13 4.34
CA VAL A 39 12.08 0.27 5.34
C VAL A 39 10.74 0.58 4.69
N VAL A 40 10.74 1.23 3.50
CA VAL A 40 9.51 1.66 2.82
C VAL A 40 8.80 0.50 2.12
N THR A 41 9.53 -0.48 1.56
CA THR A 41 8.92 -1.60 0.81
C THR A 41 7.94 -2.45 1.62
N PRO A 42 8.16 -2.81 2.90
CA PRO A 42 7.16 -3.56 3.67
C PRO A 42 5.86 -2.77 3.90
N MET A 43 5.94 -1.43 3.97
CA MET A 43 4.76 -0.58 4.18
C MET A 43 3.84 -0.52 2.96
N LEU A 44 4.34 -0.88 1.77
CA LEU A 44 3.55 -0.95 0.54
C LEU A 44 2.90 -2.33 0.31
N GLN A 45 3.08 -3.27 1.25
CA GLN A 45 2.39 -4.56 1.18
C GLN A 45 0.90 -4.33 1.41
N LYS A 46 0.17 -4.32 0.29
CA LYS A 46 -1.28 -4.29 0.30
C LYS A 46 -1.80 -5.55 0.97
N ASP A 47 -2.93 -5.42 1.64
CA ASP A 47 -3.71 -6.52 2.19
C ASP A 47 -3.86 -7.67 1.18
N HIS A 48 -4.18 -8.87 1.69
CA HIS A 48 -4.39 -10.04 0.84
C HIS A 48 -5.29 -9.71 -0.36
N PRO A 49 -4.84 -10.02 -1.59
CA PRO A 49 -5.65 -9.81 -2.78
C PRO A 49 -6.86 -10.75 -2.73
N VAL A 50 -8.04 -10.20 -2.64
CA VAL A 50 -9.31 -10.90 -2.80
C VAL A 50 -10.06 -10.26 -3.95
N ASP A 51 -10.68 -11.07 -4.81
CA ASP A 51 -11.58 -10.58 -5.86
C ASP A 51 -12.86 -10.11 -5.19
N LEU A 52 -13.04 -8.80 -5.04
CA LEU A 52 -14.20 -8.22 -4.37
C LEU A 52 -15.49 -8.51 -5.11
N ALA A 53 -16.56 -8.72 -4.36
CA ALA A 53 -17.89 -8.79 -4.93
C ALA A 53 -18.24 -7.45 -5.60
N ARG A 54 -18.76 -7.50 -6.84
CA ARG A 54 -19.10 -6.32 -7.61
C ARG A 54 -20.52 -5.86 -7.30
N THR A 55 -20.68 -4.55 -7.13
CA THR A 55 -21.99 -3.94 -6.92
C THR A 55 -22.14 -2.68 -7.75
N ASN A 56 -23.38 -2.35 -8.12
CA ASN A 56 -23.71 -1.14 -8.87
C ASN A 56 -23.86 0.09 -7.97
N THR A 57 -24.00 -0.11 -6.66
CA THR A 57 -24.28 0.93 -5.67
C THR A 57 -23.14 1.11 -4.66
N ALA A 58 -21.89 0.79 -5.06
CA ALA A 58 -20.73 0.99 -4.19
C ALA A 58 -20.60 2.46 -3.80
N LYS A 59 -20.50 2.71 -2.50
CA LYS A 59 -20.15 4.00 -1.94
C LYS A 59 -18.64 4.00 -1.67
N ASP A 60 -17.97 5.11 -2.00
CA ASP A 60 -16.55 5.23 -1.72
C ASP A 60 -16.30 5.23 -0.21
N MET A 61 -15.47 4.32 0.27
CA MET A 61 -15.07 4.18 1.66
C MET A 61 -13.56 4.48 1.79
N GLN A 62 -13.21 5.75 1.65
CA GLN A 62 -11.81 6.22 1.72
C GLN A 62 -11.14 5.92 3.07
N ASP A 63 -11.94 5.77 4.12
CA ASP A 63 -11.44 5.44 5.46
C ASP A 63 -10.93 4.00 5.57
N ALA A 64 -11.35 3.11 4.68
CA ALA A 64 -10.87 1.72 4.63
C ALA A 64 -9.41 1.61 4.13
N ASP A 65 -8.95 2.60 3.36
CA ASP A 65 -7.59 2.66 2.82
C ASP A 65 -6.58 3.29 3.79
N LYS A 66 -7.06 3.80 4.92
CA LYS A 66 -6.18 4.35 5.95
C LYS A 66 -5.30 3.26 6.55
N GLU A 67 -4.05 3.62 6.83
CA GLU A 67 -3.04 2.69 7.37
C GLU A 67 -3.49 2.07 8.71
N ASP A 68 -4.29 2.75 9.47
CA ASP A 68 -4.82 2.32 10.76
C ASP A 68 -6.19 1.63 10.67
N ALA A 69 -6.82 1.53 9.49
CA ALA A 69 -8.10 0.86 9.31
C ALA A 69 -8.03 -0.63 9.72
N ILE A 70 -9.08 -1.09 10.42
CA ILE A 70 -9.21 -2.50 10.75
C ILE A 70 -9.94 -3.19 9.59
N VAL A 71 -9.18 -3.94 8.79
CA VAL A 71 -9.72 -4.65 7.62
C VAL A 71 -9.61 -6.14 7.87
N ILE A 72 -10.71 -6.85 7.74
CA ILE A 72 -10.79 -8.31 7.81
C ILE A 72 -11.10 -8.83 6.41
N ALA A 73 -10.24 -9.68 5.88
CA ALA A 73 -10.42 -10.30 4.58
C ALA A 73 -10.87 -11.75 4.73
N VAL A 74 -11.88 -12.13 3.95
CA VAL A 74 -12.38 -13.51 3.84
C VAL A 74 -12.09 -14.01 2.44
N THR A 75 -11.26 -15.04 2.33
CA THR A 75 -10.90 -15.61 1.04
C THR A 75 -11.93 -16.65 0.58
N ARG A 76 -11.83 -17.03 -0.70
CA ARG A 76 -12.65 -18.09 -1.32
C ARG A 76 -12.62 -19.40 -0.52
N ASP A 77 -11.49 -19.74 0.07
CA ASP A 77 -11.26 -21.00 0.78
C ASP A 77 -11.71 -20.95 2.26
N GLY A 78 -12.32 -19.82 2.68
CA GLY A 78 -12.79 -19.61 4.05
C GLY A 78 -11.69 -19.19 5.04
N ASN A 79 -10.48 -18.90 4.55
CA ASN A 79 -9.44 -18.37 5.41
C ASN A 79 -9.73 -16.90 5.74
N ILE A 80 -9.45 -16.52 6.99
CA ILE A 80 -9.72 -15.20 7.53
C ILE A 80 -8.39 -14.52 7.82
N PHE A 81 -8.23 -13.30 7.33
CA PHE A 81 -7.04 -12.50 7.54
C PHE A 81 -7.41 -11.17 8.18
N LEU A 82 -6.73 -10.81 9.24
CA LEU A 82 -6.77 -9.47 9.81
C LEU A 82 -5.57 -8.70 9.27
N ARG A 83 -5.83 -7.86 8.25
CA ARG A 83 -4.80 -7.25 7.41
C ARG A 83 -3.94 -8.33 6.71
N THR A 84 -2.73 -8.55 7.18
CA THR A 84 -1.77 -9.52 6.62
C THR A 84 -1.63 -10.80 7.45
N THR A 85 -2.23 -10.83 8.64
CA THR A 85 -2.11 -11.97 9.56
C THR A 85 -3.32 -12.88 9.44
N GLN A 86 -3.07 -14.16 9.18
CA GLN A 86 -4.15 -15.17 9.21
C GLN A 86 -4.58 -15.42 10.66
N ILE A 87 -5.88 -15.35 10.89
CA ILE A 87 -6.50 -15.60 12.21
C ILE A 87 -7.60 -16.65 12.10
N ARG A 88 -7.91 -17.28 13.23
CA ARG A 88 -9.05 -18.20 13.31
C ARG A 88 -10.32 -17.39 13.60
N LYS A 89 -11.45 -18.00 13.27
CA LYS A 89 -12.76 -17.39 13.50
C LYS A 89 -12.98 -17.02 14.97
N GLU A 90 -12.58 -17.91 15.88
CA GLU A 90 -12.73 -17.74 17.33
C GLU A 90 -11.87 -16.61 17.91
N GLU A 91 -10.82 -16.23 17.20
CA GLU A 91 -9.88 -15.17 17.60
C GLU A 91 -10.34 -13.78 17.15
N ILE A 92 -11.32 -13.70 16.23
CA ILE A 92 -11.79 -12.41 15.66
C ILE A 92 -12.29 -11.48 16.76
N THR A 93 -13.14 -11.97 17.63
CA THR A 93 -13.76 -11.16 18.69
C THR A 93 -12.71 -10.55 19.61
N SER A 94 -11.71 -11.34 20.07
CA SER A 94 -10.63 -10.84 20.94
C SER A 94 -9.73 -9.84 20.21
N GLU A 95 -9.25 -10.18 19.00
CA GLU A 95 -8.36 -9.35 18.22
C GLU A 95 -8.99 -8.00 17.81
N VAL A 96 -10.26 -8.04 17.41
CA VAL A 96 -11.02 -6.83 17.06
C VAL A 96 -11.23 -5.97 18.32
N LYS A 97 -11.66 -6.58 19.42
CA LYS A 97 -11.91 -5.87 20.69
C LYS A 97 -10.67 -5.15 21.20
N ASP A 98 -9.51 -5.79 21.14
CA ASP A 98 -8.24 -5.18 21.56
C ASP A 98 -7.85 -3.98 20.69
N ARG A 99 -8.13 -4.06 19.37
CA ARG A 99 -7.83 -2.99 18.43
C ARG A 99 -8.79 -1.80 18.50
N ILE A 100 -10.06 -2.03 18.86
CA ILE A 100 -11.06 -0.95 19.01
C ILE A 100 -11.06 -0.32 20.40
N ALA A 101 -10.46 -0.95 21.40
CA ALA A 101 -10.52 -0.52 22.81
C ALA A 101 -10.07 0.94 23.03
N ASN A 102 -9.07 1.38 22.29
CA ASN A 102 -8.48 2.72 22.39
C ASN A 102 -8.89 3.66 21.23
N ARG A 103 -9.92 3.31 20.47
CA ARG A 103 -10.37 4.09 19.30
C ARG A 103 -11.67 4.81 19.57
N LEU A 104 -11.77 6.04 19.07
CA LEU A 104 -13.02 6.81 19.04
C LEU A 104 -13.95 6.31 17.95
N ASP A 105 -13.40 5.89 16.81
CA ASP A 105 -14.12 5.30 15.70
C ASP A 105 -13.95 3.77 15.73
N LYS A 106 -15.04 3.08 15.97
CA LYS A 106 -15.11 1.62 16.05
C LYS A 106 -15.66 1.01 14.77
N THR A 107 -15.19 1.52 13.64
CA THR A 107 -15.55 0.99 12.33
C THR A 107 -14.59 -0.12 11.93
N VAL A 108 -15.12 -1.25 11.51
CA VAL A 108 -14.39 -2.40 10.97
C VAL A 108 -14.84 -2.66 9.55
N TYR A 109 -13.89 -2.84 8.66
CA TYR A 109 -14.15 -3.14 7.26
C TYR A 109 -13.98 -4.63 6.98
N VAL A 110 -14.93 -5.20 6.26
CA VAL A 110 -14.89 -6.59 5.82
C VAL A 110 -14.71 -6.63 4.31
N LYS A 111 -13.69 -7.32 3.88
CA LYS A 111 -13.32 -7.53 2.48
C LYS A 111 -13.56 -9.00 2.14
N SER A 112 -14.52 -9.31 1.29
CA SER A 112 -14.88 -10.68 0.96
C SER A 112 -14.60 -10.99 -0.51
N ASP A 113 -14.01 -12.16 -0.78
CA ASP A 113 -13.94 -12.70 -2.15
C ASP A 113 -15.34 -12.95 -2.68
N ALA A 114 -15.58 -12.62 -3.95
CA ALA A 114 -16.87 -12.83 -4.63
C ALA A 114 -17.32 -14.31 -4.64
N ARG A 115 -16.37 -15.22 -4.48
CA ARG A 115 -16.58 -16.68 -4.47
C ARG A 115 -16.55 -17.28 -3.07
N ALA A 116 -16.38 -16.45 -2.02
CA ALA A 116 -16.46 -16.91 -0.63
C ALA A 116 -17.87 -17.41 -0.32
N LYS A 117 -17.98 -18.40 0.53
CA LYS A 117 -19.28 -18.90 0.98
C LYS A 117 -19.95 -17.84 1.83
N TYR A 118 -21.21 -17.54 1.52
CA TYR A 118 -22.01 -16.56 2.26
C TYR A 118 -22.03 -16.84 3.76
N GLY A 119 -22.16 -18.11 4.16
CA GLY A 119 -22.15 -18.50 5.57
C GLY A 119 -20.87 -18.14 6.32
N ASP A 120 -19.72 -18.23 5.66
CA ASP A 120 -18.45 -17.87 6.28
C ASP A 120 -18.37 -16.35 6.50
N VAL A 121 -18.84 -15.56 5.52
CA VAL A 121 -18.85 -14.09 5.63
C VAL A 121 -19.81 -13.64 6.75
N VAL A 122 -21.01 -14.21 6.82
CA VAL A 122 -21.99 -13.91 7.88
C VAL A 122 -21.41 -14.24 9.24
N ALA A 123 -20.80 -15.41 9.39
CA ALA A 123 -20.18 -15.82 10.63
C ALA A 123 -19.08 -14.88 11.10
N VAL A 124 -18.25 -14.35 10.17
CA VAL A 124 -17.24 -13.32 10.49
C VAL A 124 -17.88 -12.01 10.94
N VAL A 125 -18.94 -11.57 10.27
CA VAL A 125 -19.66 -10.35 10.64
C VAL A 125 -20.30 -10.49 12.03
N ASP A 126 -20.84 -11.65 12.38
CA ASP A 126 -21.41 -11.90 13.69
C ASP A 126 -20.35 -11.85 14.81
N GLU A 127 -19.15 -12.43 14.56
CA GLU A 127 -18.03 -12.33 15.50
C GLU A 127 -17.53 -10.89 15.69
N ILE A 128 -17.47 -10.10 14.59
CA ILE A 128 -17.11 -8.68 14.65
C ILE A 128 -18.13 -7.90 15.49
N ARG A 129 -19.42 -8.13 15.29
CA ARG A 129 -20.47 -7.49 16.08
C ARG A 129 -20.40 -7.86 17.56
N SER A 130 -20.07 -9.11 17.86
CA SER A 130 -19.88 -9.59 19.24
C SER A 130 -18.70 -8.90 19.94
N ALA A 131 -17.74 -8.37 19.20
CA ALA A 131 -16.63 -7.57 19.73
C ALA A 131 -17.04 -6.15 20.18
N GLY A 132 -18.27 -5.69 19.88
CA GLY A 132 -18.75 -4.36 20.23
C GLY A 132 -18.39 -3.28 19.20
N VAL A 133 -18.38 -3.65 17.94
CA VAL A 133 -18.16 -2.74 16.81
C VAL A 133 -19.43 -1.94 16.52
N ASP A 134 -19.30 -0.62 16.37
CA ASP A 134 -20.44 0.27 16.10
C ASP A 134 -20.88 0.20 14.63
N GLN A 135 -19.92 0.12 13.71
CA GLN A 135 -20.18 0.09 12.27
C GLN A 135 -19.34 -0.97 11.55
N VAL A 136 -19.98 -1.73 10.67
CA VAL A 136 -19.30 -2.69 9.79
C VAL A 136 -19.47 -2.23 8.35
N GLY A 137 -18.34 -1.93 7.68
CA GLY A 137 -18.28 -1.59 6.26
C GLY A 137 -17.94 -2.81 5.42
N LEU A 138 -18.78 -3.16 4.44
CA LEU A 138 -18.46 -4.22 3.49
C LEU A 138 -17.80 -3.60 2.24
N LEU A 139 -16.56 -3.98 1.98
CA LEU A 139 -15.81 -3.51 0.82
C LEU A 139 -16.20 -4.31 -0.42
N THR A 140 -16.66 -3.60 -1.44
CA THR A 140 -17.08 -4.16 -2.71
C THR A 140 -16.48 -3.35 -3.86
N GLU A 141 -16.30 -3.99 -5.00
CA GLU A 141 -15.84 -3.32 -6.22
C GLU A 141 -17.03 -2.74 -6.99
N ARG A 142 -16.88 -1.50 -7.47
CA ARG A 142 -17.92 -0.89 -8.34
C ARG A 142 -17.92 -1.57 -9.71
N ASN A 143 -19.08 -1.95 -10.19
CA ASN A 143 -19.24 -2.46 -11.53
C ASN A 143 -19.22 -1.30 -12.54
N GLU A 144 -18.08 -1.05 -13.18
CA GLU A 144 -17.92 0.03 -14.17
C GLU A 144 -18.76 -0.18 -15.45
N ARG A 145 -19.28 -1.39 -15.67
CA ARG A 145 -20.12 -1.70 -16.84
C ARG A 145 -21.56 -1.19 -16.74
N SER A 146 -21.97 -0.62 -15.63
CA SER A 146 -23.30 -0.10 -15.39
C SER A 146 -23.46 1.41 -15.60
N THR A 147 -22.54 2.04 -16.35
CA THR A 147 -22.82 3.37 -16.87
C THR A 147 -23.96 3.22 -17.90
N PRO A 148 -25.16 3.76 -17.65
CA PRO A 148 -26.22 3.72 -18.65
C PRO A 148 -25.71 4.40 -19.92
N PRO A 149 -26.03 3.88 -21.11
CA PRO A 149 -25.62 4.53 -22.35
C PRO A 149 -26.13 5.98 -22.34
N PRO A 150 -25.34 6.94 -22.87
CA PRO A 150 -25.78 8.32 -22.96
C PRO A 150 -27.12 8.38 -23.70
N PRO A 151 -28.07 9.23 -23.26
CA PRO A 151 -29.35 9.37 -23.92
C PRO A 151 -29.11 9.71 -25.40
N PRO A 152 -29.95 9.20 -26.32
CA PRO A 152 -29.78 9.51 -27.74
C PRO A 152 -29.88 11.02 -27.96
N PRO A 153 -29.12 11.58 -28.90
CA PRO A 153 -29.19 13.00 -29.22
C PRO A 153 -30.64 13.35 -29.55
N GLN A 154 -31.19 14.30 -28.82
CA GLN A 154 -32.50 14.86 -29.11
C GLN A 154 -32.38 15.58 -30.44
N ALA A 155 -33.08 15.08 -31.46
CA ALA A 155 -33.20 15.76 -32.73
C ALA A 155 -34.09 16.99 -32.54
N ASP A 156 -33.53 18.18 -32.81
CA ASP A 156 -34.26 19.43 -32.97
C ASP A 156 -35.08 19.41 -34.27
#